data_a222db7218db6ba7845029bbc382866f
#
_entry.id   a222db7218db6ba7845029bbc382866f
#
_cell.length_a   1.000
_cell.length_b   1.000
_cell.length_c   1.000
_cell.angle_alpha   90.00
_cell.angle_beta   90.00
_cell.angle_gamma   90.00
#
_symmetry.space_group_name_H-M   'P 1'
#
loop_
_entity.id
_entity.type
_entity.pdbx_description
1 polymer ?
#
loop_
_entity_poly.entity_id
_entity_poly.type
_entity_poly.pdbx_seq_one_letter_code
_entity_poly.pdbx_strand_id
1 'polypeptide(L)'
;AGERSFFDALSTRRLIQLSGPSMRRQEVLELFMAGGFQVLHIATHGQFNADDADQSVIELADDTLRPSDLRGALLRGIRQSMPLVFLNACDGGRANFGLTGLGGWAEKLFQEANAAAFVGALWEVHDDLAVAFSSHFYDRLAEGDTLGEAMRAARAHLRSLDPINPTWLAYTLYGDPNAAVQIGTI
;
A
#
# COMPACT_ATOMS: atom_id res chain seq x y z
N ALA A 1 12.01 -10.56 3.02
CA ALA A 1 11.95 -11.99 2.64
C ALA A 1 10.57 -12.59 2.93
N GLY A 2 9.92 -12.22 4.06
CA GLY A 2 8.63 -12.78 4.48
C GLY A 2 7.45 -12.35 3.61
N GLU A 3 7.33 -11.07 3.27
CA GLU A 3 6.24 -10.57 2.41
C GLU A 3 6.25 -11.22 1.02
N ARG A 4 7.41 -11.36 0.42
CA ARG A 4 7.54 -11.95 -0.92
C ARG A 4 7.00 -13.39 -0.99
N SER A 5 7.29 -14.21 0.04
CA SER A 5 6.81 -15.60 0.08
C SER A 5 5.30 -15.71 0.29
N PHE A 6 4.69 -14.77 1.01
CA PHE A 6 3.25 -14.72 1.20
C PHE A 6 2.52 -14.37 -0.11
N PHE A 7 3.02 -13.35 -0.83
CA PHE A 7 2.41 -12.94 -2.09
C PHE A 7 2.66 -13.92 -3.24
N ASP A 8 3.79 -14.66 -3.23
CA ASP A 8 4.02 -15.75 -4.18
C ASP A 8 2.98 -16.88 -4.01
N ALA A 9 2.44 -17.04 -2.80
CA ALA A 9 1.35 -17.99 -2.51
C ALA A 9 -0.04 -17.46 -2.92
N LEU A 10 -0.23 -16.13 -2.92
CA LEU A 10 -1.43 -15.44 -3.40
C LEU A 10 -1.42 -15.22 -4.92
N SER A 11 -0.84 -16.10 -5.73
CA SER A 11 -0.61 -15.90 -7.16
C SER A 11 -1.92 -15.70 -7.95
N THR A 12 -2.55 -14.56 -7.74
CA THR A 12 -3.66 -14.10 -8.56
C THR A 12 -3.12 -13.24 -9.69
N ARG A 13 -3.54 -13.49 -10.90
CA ARG A 13 -3.12 -12.81 -12.14
C ARG A 13 -3.35 -11.28 -12.15
N ARG A 14 -3.76 -10.68 -11.02
CA ARG A 14 -4.16 -9.27 -10.91
C ARG A 14 -3.60 -8.54 -9.70
N LEU A 15 -2.76 -9.20 -8.89
CA LEU A 15 -2.00 -8.57 -7.82
C LEU A 15 -0.64 -8.15 -8.34
N ILE A 16 -0.32 -6.86 -8.28
CA ILE A 16 1.03 -6.35 -8.52
C ILE A 16 1.64 -6.02 -7.17
N GLN A 17 2.73 -6.69 -6.86
CA GLN A 17 3.58 -6.36 -5.72
C GLN A 17 4.81 -5.60 -6.22
N LEU A 18 4.95 -4.35 -5.77
CA LEU A 18 6.17 -3.58 -5.90
C LEU A 18 6.94 -3.71 -4.59
N SER A 19 7.95 -4.57 -4.54
CA SER A 19 8.89 -4.60 -3.41
C SER A 19 10.20 -3.94 -3.83
N GLY A 20 10.49 -2.81 -3.22
CA GLY A 20 11.82 -2.18 -3.35
C GLY A 20 12.88 -3.10 -2.73
N PRO A 21 14.08 -3.11 -3.10
CA PRO A 21 14.83 -2.45 -4.16
C PRO A 21 14.92 -3.28 -5.45
N SER A 22 13.96 -4.13 -5.76
CA SER A 22 14.05 -5.10 -6.86
C SER A 22 13.42 -4.64 -8.17
N MET A 23 12.56 -3.61 -8.16
CA MET A 23 11.91 -3.09 -9.37
C MET A 23 12.52 -1.76 -9.81
N ARG A 24 12.81 -1.66 -11.10
CA ARG A 24 13.31 -0.45 -11.72
C ARG A 24 12.17 0.53 -11.97
N ARG A 25 12.49 1.82 -11.93
CA ARG A 25 11.52 2.89 -12.17
C ARG A 25 10.76 2.72 -13.48
N GLN A 26 11.45 2.38 -14.55
CA GLN A 26 10.83 2.17 -15.86
C GLN A 26 9.79 1.04 -15.85
N GLU A 27 10.09 -0.08 -15.18
CA GLU A 27 9.17 -1.22 -15.06
C GLU A 27 7.90 -0.83 -14.30
N VAL A 28 8.04 -0.07 -13.22
CA VAL A 28 6.89 0.45 -12.44
C VAL A 28 6.01 1.37 -13.28
N LEU A 29 6.61 2.28 -14.05
CA LEU A 29 5.87 3.18 -14.92
C LEU A 29 5.12 2.43 -16.02
N GLU A 30 5.73 1.41 -16.62
CA GLU A 30 5.09 0.55 -17.63
C GLU A 30 3.89 -0.22 -17.05
N LEU A 31 4.03 -0.77 -15.85
CA LEU A 31 2.92 -1.43 -15.13
C LEU A 31 1.76 -0.46 -14.88
N PHE A 32 2.05 0.75 -14.42
CA PHE A 32 1.01 1.76 -14.17
C PHE A 32 0.31 2.18 -15.47
N MET A 33 1.06 2.35 -16.56
CA MET A 33 0.48 2.66 -17.88
C MET A 33 -0.39 1.53 -18.42
N ALA A 34 0.06 0.29 -18.27
CA ALA A 34 -0.66 -0.89 -18.74
C ALA A 34 -1.99 -1.09 -18.00
N GLY A 35 -2.02 -0.79 -16.70
CA GLY A 35 -3.19 -1.03 -15.88
C GLY A 35 -3.56 -2.52 -15.77
N GLY A 36 -4.84 -2.81 -15.47
CA GLY A 36 -5.36 -4.18 -15.46
C GLY A 36 -5.11 -4.96 -14.16
N PHE A 37 -4.72 -4.27 -13.08
CA PHE A 37 -4.50 -4.87 -11.77
C PHE A 37 -5.62 -4.49 -10.78
N GLN A 38 -6.00 -5.42 -9.92
CA GLN A 38 -7.01 -5.22 -8.89
C GLN A 38 -6.39 -4.79 -7.56
N VAL A 39 -5.18 -5.20 -7.29
CA VAL A 39 -4.44 -4.85 -6.08
C VAL A 39 -3.05 -4.36 -6.48
N LEU A 40 -2.65 -3.23 -5.92
CA LEU A 40 -1.32 -2.65 -6.02
C LEU A 40 -0.73 -2.59 -4.62
N HIS A 41 0.16 -3.53 -4.31
CA HIS A 41 0.89 -3.54 -3.04
C HIS A 41 2.29 -2.98 -3.24
N ILE A 42 2.60 -1.90 -2.53
CA ILE A 42 3.90 -1.23 -2.57
C ILE A 42 4.55 -1.39 -1.21
N ALA A 43 5.64 -2.18 -1.14
CA ALA A 43 6.44 -2.37 0.07
C ALA A 43 7.88 -1.95 -0.22
N THR A 44 8.26 -0.76 0.23
CA THR A 44 9.56 -0.16 -0.05
C THR A 44 9.94 0.86 1.02
N HIS A 45 11.16 1.34 0.98
CA HIS A 45 11.52 2.52 1.76
C HIS A 45 10.94 3.79 1.11
N GLY A 46 10.63 4.76 1.94
CA GLY A 46 10.13 6.05 1.47
C GLY A 46 10.57 7.18 2.40
N GLN A 47 10.49 8.39 1.90
CA GLN A 47 10.69 9.59 2.67
C GLN A 47 9.47 10.49 2.46
N PHE A 48 8.76 10.80 3.54
CA PHE A 48 7.58 11.63 3.48
C PHE A 48 7.88 13.04 3.98
N ASN A 49 7.52 14.02 3.16
CA ASN A 49 7.67 15.42 3.50
C ASN A 49 6.31 15.98 3.95
N ALA A 50 6.22 16.39 5.22
CA ALA A 50 4.99 16.92 5.78
C ALA A 50 4.66 18.35 5.30
N ASP A 51 5.70 19.12 4.91
CA ASP A 51 5.55 20.50 4.47
C ASP A 51 5.27 20.61 2.97
N ASP A 52 5.75 19.62 2.20
CA ASP A 52 5.54 19.56 0.74
C ASP A 52 5.33 18.10 0.31
N ALA A 53 4.08 17.74 0.13
CA ALA A 53 3.67 16.38 -0.24
C ALA A 53 4.28 15.91 -1.57
N ASP A 54 4.54 16.81 -2.51
CA ASP A 54 5.16 16.49 -3.80
C ASP A 54 6.65 16.16 -3.70
N GLN A 55 7.30 16.46 -2.58
CA GLN A 55 8.67 16.05 -2.28
C GLN A 55 8.76 14.68 -1.60
N SER A 56 7.64 14.07 -1.25
CA SER A 56 7.61 12.71 -0.74
C SER A 56 8.05 11.74 -1.83
N VAL A 57 8.86 10.75 -1.48
CA VAL A 57 9.39 9.76 -2.42
C VAL A 57 9.20 8.34 -1.90
N ILE A 58 9.06 7.40 -2.80
CA ILE A 58 9.30 5.98 -2.57
C ILE A 58 10.56 5.56 -3.33
N GLU A 59 11.36 4.68 -2.72
CA GLU A 59 12.64 4.23 -3.27
C GLU A 59 12.43 3.02 -4.18
N LEU A 60 13.07 3.03 -5.34
CA LEU A 60 13.11 1.94 -6.30
C LEU A 60 14.56 1.46 -6.50
N ALA A 61 14.76 0.42 -7.29
CA ALA A 61 16.08 -0.20 -7.48
C ALA A 61 17.14 0.75 -8.05
N ASP A 62 16.75 1.69 -8.88
CA ASP A 62 17.63 2.57 -9.65
C ASP A 62 17.29 4.06 -9.53
N ASP A 63 16.17 4.41 -8.91
CA ASP A 63 15.70 5.80 -8.80
C ASP A 63 14.63 5.90 -7.70
N THR A 64 13.96 7.04 -7.62
CA THR A 64 12.81 7.29 -6.77
C THR A 64 11.56 7.56 -7.59
N LEU A 65 10.39 7.40 -7.00
CA LEU A 65 9.11 7.81 -7.58
C LEU A 65 8.41 8.79 -6.63
N ARG A 66 7.82 9.84 -7.18
CA ARG A 66 7.08 10.88 -6.46
C ARG A 66 5.61 10.87 -6.85
N PRO A 67 4.72 11.36 -5.98
CA PRO A 67 3.32 11.59 -6.36
C PRO A 67 3.19 12.43 -7.63
N SER A 68 4.01 13.47 -7.78
CA SER A 68 4.03 14.36 -8.92
C SER A 68 4.45 13.70 -10.25
N ASP A 69 5.11 12.55 -10.23
CA ASP A 69 5.44 11.77 -11.43
C ASP A 69 4.20 11.10 -12.05
N LEU A 70 3.19 10.82 -11.21
CA LEU A 70 1.97 10.16 -11.67
C LEU A 70 1.08 11.13 -12.44
N ARG A 71 1.23 11.17 -13.77
CA ARG A 71 0.50 12.06 -14.68
C ARG A 71 0.03 11.33 -15.93
N GLY A 72 -0.93 11.93 -16.61
CA GLY A 72 -1.30 11.54 -17.98
C GLY A 72 -1.65 10.05 -18.11
N ALA A 73 -0.84 9.30 -18.83
CA ALA A 73 -1.07 7.88 -19.10
C ALA A 73 -0.99 7.02 -17.84
N LEU A 74 -0.11 7.35 -16.87
CA LEU A 74 0.06 6.63 -15.62
C LEU A 74 -1.23 6.72 -14.78
N LEU A 75 -1.76 7.91 -14.58
CA LEU A 75 -3.04 8.10 -13.87
C LEU A 75 -4.20 7.41 -14.60
N ARG A 76 -4.22 7.43 -15.94
CA ARG A 76 -5.27 6.73 -16.70
C ARG A 76 -5.23 5.23 -16.50
N GLY A 77 -4.05 4.60 -16.54
CA GLY A 77 -3.91 3.17 -16.33
C GLY A 77 -4.35 2.73 -14.94
N ILE A 78 -3.96 3.48 -13.89
CA ILE A 78 -4.41 3.23 -12.52
C ILE A 78 -5.93 3.45 -12.40
N ARG A 79 -6.46 4.54 -12.95
CA ARG A 79 -7.90 4.86 -12.92
C ARG A 79 -8.76 3.78 -13.60
N GLN A 80 -8.29 3.22 -14.72
CA GLN A 80 -8.99 2.15 -15.41
C GLN A 80 -9.00 0.85 -14.61
N SER A 81 -7.97 0.65 -13.78
CA SER A 81 -7.85 -0.53 -12.92
C SER A 81 -8.71 -0.43 -11.66
N MET A 82 -8.95 0.79 -11.14
CA MET A 82 -9.60 1.06 -9.84
C MET A 82 -9.09 0.11 -8.72
N PRO A 83 -7.78 0.05 -8.47
CA PRO A 83 -7.23 -0.96 -7.58
C PRO A 83 -7.50 -0.67 -6.11
N LEU A 84 -7.43 -1.70 -5.27
CA LEU A 84 -7.02 -1.53 -3.89
C LEU A 84 -5.52 -1.22 -3.88
N VAL A 85 -5.13 -0.06 -3.37
CA VAL A 85 -3.71 0.28 -3.17
C VAL A 85 -3.34 0.05 -1.72
N PHE A 86 -2.28 -0.71 -1.48
CA PHE A 86 -1.66 -0.89 -0.17
C PHE A 86 -0.24 -0.32 -0.21
N LEU A 87 -0.01 0.77 0.52
CA LEU A 87 1.30 1.42 0.59
C LEU A 87 1.94 1.15 1.95
N ASN A 88 2.96 0.31 1.93
CA ASN A 88 3.81 0.01 3.07
C ASN A 88 5.20 0.62 2.82
N ALA A 89 5.27 1.94 2.93
CA ALA A 89 6.51 2.70 2.81
C ALA A 89 6.72 3.44 4.14
N CYS A 90 7.87 3.21 4.75
CA CYS A 90 8.23 3.79 6.04
C CYS A 90 9.30 4.86 5.86
N ASP A 91 9.21 5.96 6.60
CA ASP A 91 10.27 6.97 6.68
C ASP A 91 11.34 6.49 7.67
N GLY A 92 12.46 6.06 7.13
CA GLY A 92 13.57 5.51 7.92
C GLY A 92 14.25 6.53 8.83
N GLY A 93 13.53 7.10 9.81
CA GLY A 93 14.21 7.78 10.90
C GLY A 93 13.68 9.14 11.40
N ARG A 94 12.51 9.59 11.00
CA ARG A 94 11.93 10.82 11.59
C ARG A 94 10.47 10.59 11.96
N ALA A 95 10.20 10.52 13.25
CA ALA A 95 8.86 10.57 13.82
C ALA A 95 8.24 11.96 13.59
N ASN A 96 7.73 12.21 12.41
CA ASN A 96 6.86 13.34 12.16
C ASN A 96 5.42 12.85 12.29
N PHE A 97 4.82 13.14 13.44
CA PHE A 97 3.40 12.92 13.72
C PHE A 97 2.52 13.89 12.91
N GLY A 98 2.60 13.85 11.60
CA GLY A 98 1.66 14.57 10.76
C GLY A 98 0.50 13.66 10.37
N LEU A 99 -0.74 14.10 10.60
CA LEU A 99 -1.96 13.44 10.06
C LEU A 99 -1.94 13.27 8.53
N THR A 100 -0.92 13.81 7.86
CA THR A 100 -0.66 13.77 6.42
C THR A 100 0.56 12.92 6.06
N GLY A 101 1.00 12.02 6.96
CA GLY A 101 2.24 11.24 6.78
C GLY A 101 2.31 10.38 5.51
N LEU A 102 1.20 10.20 4.81
CA LEU A 102 1.14 9.55 3.52
C LEU A 102 1.50 10.49 2.34
N GLY A 103 1.87 11.75 2.64
CA GLY A 103 2.35 12.79 1.74
C GLY A 103 1.88 12.63 0.30
N GLY A 104 0.96 13.36 -0.21
CA GLY A 104 0.51 13.32 -1.61
C GLY A 104 0.12 11.96 -2.20
N TRP A 105 0.64 10.83 -1.68
CA TRP A 105 0.36 9.50 -2.23
C TRP A 105 -1.11 9.10 -2.11
N ALA A 106 -1.73 9.32 -0.95
CA ALA A 106 -3.14 9.03 -0.76
C ALA A 106 -4.01 9.94 -1.65
N GLU A 107 -3.68 11.23 -1.72
CA GLU A 107 -4.36 12.17 -2.61
C GLU A 107 -4.21 11.75 -4.07
N LYS A 108 -2.99 11.49 -4.51
CA LYS A 108 -2.68 11.13 -5.90
C LYS A 108 -3.32 9.81 -6.33
N LEU A 109 -3.21 8.77 -5.50
CA LEU A 109 -3.70 7.44 -5.87
C LEU A 109 -5.20 7.28 -5.60
N PHE A 110 -5.71 7.80 -4.49
CA PHE A 110 -7.12 7.65 -4.15
C PHE A 110 -8.00 8.72 -4.81
N GLN A 111 -7.65 10.01 -4.69
CA GLN A 111 -8.51 11.08 -5.22
C GLN A 111 -8.30 11.30 -6.72
N GLU A 112 -7.04 11.44 -7.18
CA GLU A 112 -6.79 11.76 -8.59
C GLU A 112 -6.82 10.52 -9.49
N ALA A 113 -6.20 9.41 -9.08
CA ALA A 113 -6.22 8.17 -9.86
C ALA A 113 -7.48 7.32 -9.63
N ASN A 114 -8.37 7.73 -8.72
CA ASN A 114 -9.64 7.04 -8.44
C ASN A 114 -9.44 5.55 -8.09
N ALA A 115 -8.42 5.24 -7.28
CA ALA A 115 -8.30 3.91 -6.71
C ALA A 115 -9.56 3.58 -5.88
N ALA A 116 -10.01 2.33 -5.91
CA ALA A 116 -11.20 1.92 -5.17
C ALA A 116 -11.01 2.03 -3.65
N ALA A 117 -9.80 1.78 -3.19
CA ALA A 117 -9.41 1.99 -1.80
C ALA A 117 -7.90 2.23 -1.70
N PHE A 118 -7.48 2.86 -0.61
CA PHE A 118 -6.08 3.06 -0.28
C PHE A 118 -5.86 2.72 1.20
N VAL A 119 -4.87 1.86 1.46
CA VAL A 119 -4.41 1.51 2.80
C VAL A 119 -2.97 1.94 2.93
N GLY A 120 -2.63 2.61 4.02
CA GLY A 120 -1.25 3.02 4.28
C GLY A 120 -0.98 3.27 5.75
N ALA A 121 0.29 3.23 6.14
CA ALA A 121 0.72 3.51 7.50
C ALA A 121 0.93 5.00 7.71
N LEU A 122 0.44 5.53 8.83
CA LEU A 122 0.55 6.96 9.22
C LEU A 122 1.92 7.30 9.83
N TRP A 123 2.67 6.30 10.28
CA TRP A 123 4.00 6.42 10.85
C TRP A 123 4.81 5.16 10.58
N GLU A 124 6.08 5.20 10.95
CA GLU A 124 7.00 4.09 10.76
C GLU A 124 6.53 2.82 11.47
N VAL A 125 6.55 1.71 10.73
CA VAL A 125 6.16 0.38 11.19
C VAL A 125 7.35 -0.55 11.02
N HIS A 126 7.67 -1.34 12.04
CA HIS A 126 8.70 -2.37 11.94
C HIS A 126 8.29 -3.44 10.92
N ASP A 127 9.25 -3.90 10.13
CA ASP A 127 9.04 -4.83 9.02
C ASP A 127 8.24 -6.08 9.42
N ASP A 128 8.54 -6.70 10.57
CA ASP A 128 7.83 -7.89 11.03
C ASP A 128 6.34 -7.63 11.30
N LEU A 129 6.02 -6.47 11.86
CA LEU A 129 4.64 -6.06 12.13
C LEU A 129 3.93 -5.63 10.85
N ALA A 130 4.66 -5.02 9.92
CA ALA A 130 4.14 -4.68 8.61
C ALA A 130 3.73 -5.92 7.80
N VAL A 131 4.60 -6.95 7.82
CA VAL A 131 4.31 -8.26 7.23
C VAL A 131 3.11 -8.93 7.92
N ALA A 132 3.09 -8.94 9.25
CA ALA A 132 2.00 -9.55 10.00
C ALA A 132 0.65 -8.86 9.72
N PHE A 133 0.65 -7.52 9.60
CA PHE A 133 -0.56 -6.77 9.26
C PHE A 133 -1.04 -7.09 7.85
N SER A 134 -0.17 -6.91 6.86
CA SER A 134 -0.54 -7.08 5.45
C SER A 134 -0.98 -8.51 5.14
N SER A 135 -0.26 -9.51 5.67
CA SER A 135 -0.62 -10.92 5.52
C SER A 135 -2.03 -11.20 6.08
N HIS A 136 -2.27 -10.81 7.34
CA HIS A 136 -3.56 -11.06 7.95
C HIS A 136 -4.70 -10.28 7.28
N PHE A 137 -4.43 -9.05 6.82
CA PHE A 137 -5.40 -8.25 6.06
C PHE A 137 -5.82 -8.94 4.76
N TYR A 138 -4.85 -9.46 3.99
CA TYR A 138 -5.16 -10.16 2.74
C TYR A 138 -5.80 -11.54 2.95
N ASP A 139 -5.43 -12.27 3.99
CA ASP A 139 -6.08 -13.53 4.36
C ASP A 139 -7.57 -13.30 4.61
N ARG A 140 -7.92 -12.26 5.36
CA ARG A 140 -9.32 -11.91 5.64
C ARG A 140 -10.08 -11.51 4.38
N LEU A 141 -9.45 -10.73 3.48
CA LEU A 141 -10.07 -10.40 2.19
C LEU A 141 -10.29 -11.65 1.32
N ALA A 142 -9.36 -12.61 1.33
CA ALA A 142 -9.48 -13.87 0.61
C ALA A 142 -10.62 -14.76 1.19
N GLU A 143 -10.90 -14.64 2.48
CA GLU A 143 -12.04 -15.30 3.14
C GLU A 143 -13.38 -14.61 2.87
N GLY A 144 -13.38 -13.44 2.19
CA GLY A 144 -14.56 -12.72 1.78
C GLY A 144 -15.00 -11.58 2.71
N ASP A 145 -14.16 -11.21 3.67
CA ASP A 145 -14.40 -10.04 4.51
C ASP A 145 -14.43 -8.75 3.69
N THR A 146 -15.20 -7.79 4.17
CA THR A 146 -15.13 -6.40 3.67
C THR A 146 -13.81 -5.74 4.06
N LEU A 147 -13.46 -4.64 3.39
CA LEU A 147 -12.25 -3.87 3.70
C LEU A 147 -12.19 -3.44 5.17
N GLY A 148 -13.32 -3.02 5.74
CA GLY A 148 -13.41 -2.60 7.14
C GLY A 148 -13.24 -3.77 8.13
N GLU A 149 -13.82 -4.93 7.82
CA GLU A 149 -13.67 -6.14 8.63
C GLU A 149 -12.23 -6.66 8.59
N ALA A 150 -11.61 -6.73 7.41
CA ALA A 150 -10.22 -7.11 7.25
C ALA A 150 -9.26 -6.17 7.99
N MET A 151 -9.48 -4.85 7.89
CA MET A 151 -8.73 -3.83 8.65
C MET A 151 -8.86 -4.03 10.16
N ARG A 152 -10.07 -4.25 10.64
CA ARG A 152 -10.33 -4.48 12.07
C ARG A 152 -9.65 -5.75 12.55
N ALA A 153 -9.75 -6.83 11.78
CA ALA A 153 -9.13 -8.11 12.11
C ALA A 153 -7.59 -8.00 12.14
N ALA A 154 -6.98 -7.38 11.13
CA ALA A 154 -5.53 -7.17 11.08
C ALA A 154 -5.01 -6.32 12.26
N ARG A 155 -5.73 -5.26 12.63
CA ARG A 155 -5.41 -4.46 13.83
C ARG A 155 -5.51 -5.28 15.11
N ALA A 156 -6.57 -6.08 15.26
CA ALA A 156 -6.75 -6.94 16.43
C ALA A 156 -5.65 -8.00 16.52
N HIS A 157 -5.24 -8.55 15.38
CA HIS A 157 -4.13 -9.50 15.30
C HIS A 157 -2.82 -8.87 15.79
N LEU A 158 -2.42 -7.71 15.25
CA LEU A 158 -1.21 -7.01 15.69
C LEU A 158 -1.23 -6.69 17.18
N ARG A 159 -2.36 -6.19 17.69
CA ARG A 159 -2.54 -5.92 19.12
C ARG A 159 -2.36 -7.15 19.98
N SER A 160 -2.72 -8.33 19.49
CA SER A 160 -2.53 -9.59 20.21
C SER A 160 -1.08 -10.05 20.23
N LEU A 161 -0.29 -9.70 19.19
CA LEU A 161 1.13 -10.02 19.12
C LEU A 161 1.97 -9.13 20.06
N ASP A 162 1.68 -7.83 20.05
CA ASP A 162 2.35 -6.85 20.91
C ASP A 162 1.35 -5.78 21.38
N PRO A 163 0.70 -5.96 22.54
CA PRO A 163 -0.30 -5.04 23.05
C PRO A 163 0.23 -3.64 23.41
N ILE A 164 1.54 -3.53 23.67
CA ILE A 164 2.18 -2.27 24.09
C ILE A 164 2.58 -1.43 22.88
N ASN A 165 2.93 -2.09 21.78
CA ASN A 165 3.35 -1.42 20.56
C ASN A 165 2.14 -0.82 19.82
N PRO A 166 2.11 0.51 19.56
CA PRO A 166 0.96 1.17 18.94
C PRO A 166 0.81 0.90 17.43
N THR A 167 1.64 0.07 16.82
CA THR A 167 1.62 -0.21 15.38
C THR A 167 0.26 -0.68 14.85
N TRP A 168 -0.55 -1.35 15.70
CA TRP A 168 -1.91 -1.73 15.33
C TRP A 168 -2.83 -0.54 15.01
N LEU A 169 -2.46 0.69 15.41
CA LEU A 169 -3.15 1.94 15.06
C LEU A 169 -2.56 2.63 13.81
N ALA A 170 -1.37 2.21 13.36
CA ALA A 170 -0.65 2.91 12.30
C ALA A 170 -1.39 2.91 10.97
N TYR A 171 -2.04 1.82 10.62
CA TYR A 171 -2.68 1.68 9.32
C TYR A 171 -4.03 2.40 9.24
N THR A 172 -4.25 3.11 8.14
CA THR A 172 -5.51 3.78 7.83
C THR A 172 -6.07 3.29 6.50
N LEU A 173 -7.39 3.36 6.36
CA LEU A 173 -8.13 3.01 5.15
C LEU A 173 -8.85 4.26 4.62
N TYR A 174 -8.63 4.57 3.36
CA TYR A 174 -9.41 5.51 2.56
C TYR A 174 -10.23 4.70 1.55
N GLY A 175 -11.54 4.79 1.59
CA GLY A 175 -12.46 4.03 0.75
C GLY A 175 -13.71 3.62 1.49
N ASP A 176 -14.59 2.87 0.83
CA ASP A 176 -15.79 2.31 1.46
C ASP A 176 -15.42 1.09 2.32
N PRO A 177 -15.58 1.14 3.65
CA PRO A 177 -15.26 0.01 4.51
C PRO A 177 -16.15 -1.22 4.28
N ASN A 178 -17.30 -1.05 3.65
CA ASN A 178 -18.21 -2.16 3.30
C ASN A 178 -17.90 -2.77 1.93
N ALA A 179 -16.97 -2.21 1.17
CA ALA A 179 -16.56 -2.78 -0.10
C ALA A 179 -15.87 -4.13 0.10
N ALA A 180 -16.18 -5.09 -0.79
CA ALA A 180 -15.50 -6.37 -0.86
C ALA A 180 -14.52 -6.35 -2.04
N VAL A 181 -13.32 -6.84 -1.83
CA VAL A 181 -12.30 -7.03 -2.86
C VAL A 181 -12.23 -8.51 -3.20
N GLN A 182 -12.56 -8.85 -4.44
CA GLN A 182 -12.39 -10.24 -4.89
C GLN A 182 -10.91 -10.51 -5.17
N ILE A 183 -10.22 -11.03 -4.18
CA ILE A 183 -8.91 -11.66 -4.38
C ILE A 183 -9.21 -13.08 -4.79
N GLY A 184 -9.13 -13.36 -6.10
CA GLY A 184 -9.53 -14.67 -6.62
C GLY A 184 -8.72 -15.78 -5.99
N THR A 185 -9.41 -16.75 -5.43
CA THR A 185 -8.88 -18.09 -5.13
C THR A 185 -8.59 -18.80 -6.46
N ILE A 186 -7.43 -19.41 -6.55
CA ILE A 186 -7.06 -20.33 -7.65
C ILE A 186 -7.90 -21.60 -7.56
#